data_00ec3a4c6f8003512f383ab3d69091f5
#
_entry.id   00ec3a4c6f8003512f383ab3d69091f5
#
_cell.length_a   1.000
_cell.length_b   1.000
_cell.length_c   1.000
_cell.angle_alpha   90.00
_cell.angle_beta   90.00
_cell.angle_gamma   90.00
#
_symmetry.space_group_name_H-M   'P 1'
#
loop_
_entity.id
_entity.type
_entity.pdbx_description
1 polymer ?
#
loop_
_entity_poly.entity_id
_entity_poly.type
_entity_poly.pdbx_seq_one_letter_code
_entity_poly.pdbx_strand_id
1 'polypeptide(L)'
;MVANAPQCFQDIILRLQSYWVEQGCALMQPYDMEVGAGTFHPATTLRSLGPKPWSVAYVQPSRRPTDGRYGDNPNRLQHYYQFQVLMKPSPPDFQDLYLGSLEAIGIDSNLHDIRFVEDDWESPTLGAWGLGWEVWCDGMEVSQFTYFQQVGGHDCNPVSGELTYGLERLAMYILGVSNVMDMPFNHPKARTPLKYGDIFKQTEEEYSRWNFDIANTETLFRQFDEAEQECLSILSQETSDPKSGKNITMVHPAYDQCIKASHIFNILDARSVISVTERQAYIGRVRGLAKQCADAFILTPAGGKVK
;
A
#
# COMPACT_ATOMS: atom_id res chain seq x y z
N MET A 1 18.85 -15.15 -23.80
CA MET A 1 17.60 -15.96 -23.89
C MET A 1 16.48 -15.03 -23.45
N VAL A 2 15.59 -14.68 -24.35
CA VAL A 2 14.39 -13.91 -23.96
C VAL A 2 13.63 -14.77 -22.97
N ALA A 3 13.58 -14.34 -21.72
CA ALA A 3 12.79 -15.03 -20.70
C ALA A 3 11.36 -15.16 -21.25
N ASN A 4 10.77 -16.35 -21.21
CA ASN A 4 9.40 -16.55 -21.64
C ASN A 4 8.52 -15.45 -21.02
N ALA A 5 7.79 -14.70 -21.87
CA ALA A 5 6.90 -13.65 -21.39
C ALA A 5 5.96 -14.18 -20.30
N PRO A 6 5.54 -13.37 -19.30
CA PRO A 6 4.55 -13.78 -18.33
C PRO A 6 3.28 -14.28 -19.01
N GLN A 7 2.67 -15.33 -18.48
CA GLN A 7 1.46 -15.93 -19.04
C GLN A 7 0.24 -15.76 -18.13
N CYS A 8 0.44 -15.27 -16.92
CA CYS A 8 -0.62 -15.08 -15.94
C CYS A 8 -0.23 -14.03 -14.88
N PHE A 9 -1.20 -13.62 -14.10
CA PHE A 9 -1.02 -12.66 -13.01
C PHE A 9 0.05 -13.11 -11.99
N GLN A 10 0.05 -14.39 -11.64
CA GLN A 10 1.03 -14.95 -10.69
C GLN A 10 2.47 -14.88 -11.22
N ASP A 11 2.68 -15.06 -12.53
CA ASP A 11 4.04 -14.98 -13.11
C ASP A 11 4.64 -13.59 -12.90
N ILE A 12 3.83 -12.54 -13.03
CA ILE A 12 4.27 -11.15 -12.84
C ILE A 12 4.70 -10.93 -11.38
N ILE A 13 3.88 -11.38 -10.42
CA ILE A 13 4.19 -11.28 -8.99
C ILE A 13 5.50 -12.00 -8.67
N LEU A 14 5.63 -13.26 -9.10
CA LEU A 14 6.81 -14.07 -8.80
C LEU A 14 8.09 -13.48 -9.40
N ARG A 15 8.02 -12.88 -10.59
CA ARG A 15 9.15 -12.22 -11.24
C ARG A 15 9.56 -10.95 -10.51
N LEU A 16 8.61 -10.10 -10.12
CA LEU A 16 8.91 -8.91 -9.32
C LEU A 16 9.53 -9.31 -7.97
N GLN A 17 8.99 -10.34 -7.31
CA GLN A 17 9.57 -10.86 -6.07
C GLN A 17 11.01 -11.33 -6.25
N SER A 18 11.28 -12.14 -7.28
CA SER A 18 12.63 -12.63 -7.56
C SER A 18 13.58 -11.48 -7.88
N TYR A 19 13.17 -10.55 -8.74
CA TYR A 19 13.97 -9.40 -9.11
C TYR A 19 14.38 -8.57 -7.88
N TRP A 20 13.41 -8.18 -7.05
CA TRP A 20 13.71 -7.32 -5.89
C TRP A 20 14.49 -8.04 -4.78
N VAL A 21 14.35 -9.36 -4.66
CA VAL A 21 15.24 -10.16 -3.79
C VAL A 21 16.67 -10.12 -4.30
N GLU A 22 16.90 -10.23 -5.60
CA GLU A 22 18.22 -10.11 -6.24
C GLU A 22 18.82 -8.71 -6.06
N GLN A 23 17.98 -7.67 -5.97
CA GLN A 23 18.40 -6.31 -5.62
C GLN A 23 18.61 -6.07 -4.12
N GLY A 24 18.51 -7.11 -3.29
CA GLY A 24 18.81 -7.07 -1.84
C GLY A 24 17.62 -6.70 -0.96
N CYS A 25 16.41 -6.65 -1.50
CA CYS A 25 15.21 -6.44 -0.67
C CYS A 25 14.85 -7.71 0.11
N ALA A 26 14.50 -7.55 1.37
CA ALA A 26 13.83 -8.61 2.13
C ALA A 26 12.38 -8.75 1.65
N LEU A 27 11.99 -9.96 1.25
CA LEU A 27 10.63 -10.23 0.83
C LEU A 27 9.74 -10.41 2.07
N MET A 28 8.79 -9.49 2.25
CA MET A 28 7.84 -9.55 3.36
C MET A 28 6.49 -10.11 2.90
N GLN A 29 5.72 -10.59 3.88
CA GLN A 29 4.33 -10.95 3.67
C GLN A 29 3.45 -9.68 3.72
N PRO A 30 2.24 -9.71 3.14
CA PRO A 30 1.31 -8.60 3.25
C PRO A 30 0.96 -8.30 4.71
N TYR A 31 0.65 -7.03 4.97
CA TYR A 31 0.08 -6.63 6.24
C TYR A 31 -1.34 -7.21 6.37
N ASP A 32 -1.66 -7.80 7.51
CA ASP A 32 -2.90 -8.51 7.77
C ASP A 32 -4.04 -7.60 8.24
N MET A 33 -3.98 -6.34 7.83
CA MET A 33 -5.00 -5.32 8.11
C MET A 33 -5.54 -4.74 6.80
N GLU A 34 -6.77 -4.21 6.84
CA GLU A 34 -7.36 -3.51 5.71
C GLU A 34 -6.68 -2.15 5.48
N VAL A 35 -5.93 -2.04 4.41
CA VAL A 35 -5.22 -0.80 4.03
C VAL A 35 -5.68 -0.29 2.69
N GLY A 36 -5.65 1.03 2.50
CA GLY A 36 -5.99 1.68 1.22
C GLY A 36 -4.85 1.68 0.19
N ALA A 37 -3.63 1.37 0.62
CA ALA A 37 -2.44 1.27 -0.22
C ALA A 37 -1.33 0.51 0.49
N GLY A 38 -0.36 -0.01 -0.28
CA GLY A 38 0.83 -0.67 0.25
C GLY A 38 1.66 0.22 1.18
N THR A 39 1.66 1.51 0.95
CA THR A 39 2.32 2.53 1.80
C THR A 39 1.87 2.47 3.26
N PHE A 40 0.63 2.06 3.54
CA PHE A 40 0.11 1.95 4.92
C PHE A 40 0.70 0.78 5.71
N HIS A 41 1.36 -0.16 5.07
CA HIS A 41 2.08 -1.22 5.78
C HIS A 41 3.16 -0.60 6.69
N PRO A 42 3.29 -1.04 7.97
CA PRO A 42 4.31 -0.52 8.89
C PRO A 42 5.74 -0.59 8.35
N ALA A 43 6.02 -1.59 7.50
CA ALA A 43 7.32 -1.75 6.83
C ALA A 43 7.65 -0.61 5.85
N THR A 44 6.66 0.13 5.38
CA THR A 44 6.84 1.35 4.59
C THR A 44 6.63 2.58 5.47
N THR A 45 5.45 2.82 6.01
CA THR A 45 5.13 4.05 6.76
C THR A 45 6.09 4.28 7.93
N LEU A 46 6.18 3.34 8.87
CA LEU A 46 7.00 3.54 10.06
C LEU A 46 8.50 3.40 9.75
N ARG A 47 8.87 2.50 8.86
CA ARG A 47 10.27 2.24 8.52
C ARG A 47 10.89 3.29 7.60
N SER A 48 10.11 4.18 6.97
CA SER A 48 10.65 5.38 6.32
C SER A 48 11.29 6.33 7.33
N LEU A 49 10.82 6.27 8.59
CA LEU A 49 11.33 7.09 9.68
C LEU A 49 12.61 6.54 10.27
N GLY A 50 13.40 7.44 10.85
CA GLY A 50 14.65 7.12 11.54
C GLY A 50 15.81 6.75 10.61
N PRO A 51 17.04 6.67 11.17
CA PRO A 51 18.26 6.61 10.37
C PRO A 51 18.67 5.22 9.90
N LYS A 52 17.95 4.16 10.32
CA LYS A 52 18.39 2.78 10.04
C LYS A 52 18.12 2.40 8.59
N PRO A 53 19.11 1.83 7.87
CA PRO A 53 18.90 1.26 6.54
C PRO A 53 17.79 0.21 6.55
N TRP A 54 17.01 0.19 5.45
CA TRP A 54 15.89 -0.71 5.31
C TRP A 54 15.58 -0.95 3.83
N SER A 55 15.45 -2.22 3.42
CA SER A 55 15.09 -2.55 2.04
C SER A 55 14.14 -3.74 2.04
N VAL A 56 12.92 -3.53 1.54
CA VAL A 56 11.85 -4.53 1.53
C VAL A 56 11.04 -4.47 0.26
N ALA A 57 10.45 -5.62 -0.10
CA ALA A 57 9.44 -5.73 -1.15
C ALA A 57 8.33 -6.67 -0.71
N TYR A 58 7.09 -6.40 -1.12
CA TYR A 58 5.93 -7.23 -0.79
C TYR A 58 4.74 -6.93 -1.69
N VAL A 59 3.83 -7.90 -1.79
CA VAL A 59 2.50 -7.70 -2.36
C VAL A 59 1.57 -7.24 -1.24
N GLN A 60 0.78 -6.19 -1.46
CA GLN A 60 -0.21 -5.71 -0.50
C GLN A 60 -1.59 -5.68 -1.12
N PRO A 61 -2.52 -6.54 -0.66
CA PRO A 61 -3.94 -6.36 -0.93
C PRO A 61 -4.39 -4.99 -0.39
N SER A 62 -5.01 -4.19 -1.25
CA SER A 62 -5.44 -2.83 -0.90
C SER A 62 -6.92 -2.67 -1.14
N ARG A 63 -7.60 -1.95 -0.25
CA ARG A 63 -9.03 -1.72 -0.31
C ARG A 63 -9.36 -0.24 -0.44
N ARG A 64 -10.12 0.10 -1.47
CA ARG A 64 -10.66 1.44 -1.72
C ARG A 64 -12.17 1.36 -1.87
N PRO A 65 -12.93 1.44 -0.78
CA PRO A 65 -14.40 1.26 -0.80
C PRO A 65 -15.12 2.13 -1.82
N THR A 66 -14.68 3.37 -2.02
CA THR A 66 -15.26 4.31 -3.00
C THR A 66 -15.06 3.91 -4.46
N ASP A 67 -14.12 3.01 -4.75
CA ASP A 67 -13.82 2.51 -6.09
C ASP A 67 -14.65 1.29 -6.51
N GLY A 68 -15.51 0.79 -5.63
CA GLY A 68 -16.44 -0.30 -5.95
C GLY A 68 -17.28 -0.01 -7.19
N ARG A 69 -17.50 -1.03 -8.02
CA ARG A 69 -18.32 -0.96 -9.25
C ARG A 69 -19.08 -2.27 -9.46
N TYR A 70 -19.40 -2.99 -8.38
CA TYR A 70 -20.20 -4.23 -8.40
C TYR A 70 -19.62 -5.33 -9.31
N GLY A 71 -18.31 -5.28 -9.61
CA GLY A 71 -17.67 -6.21 -10.55
C GLY A 71 -17.96 -5.95 -12.04
N ASP A 72 -18.64 -4.86 -12.35
CA ASP A 72 -19.06 -4.53 -13.73
C ASP A 72 -18.05 -3.67 -14.50
N ASN A 73 -17.08 -3.05 -13.80
CA ASN A 73 -16.07 -2.22 -14.46
C ASN A 73 -14.85 -3.06 -14.86
N PRO A 74 -14.33 -2.92 -16.09
CA PRO A 74 -13.25 -3.76 -16.59
C PRO A 74 -11.87 -3.51 -15.93
N ASN A 75 -11.67 -2.36 -15.27
CA ASN A 75 -10.35 -1.96 -14.75
C ASN A 75 -10.38 -1.19 -13.43
N ARG A 76 -11.56 -1.04 -12.79
CA ARG A 76 -11.68 -0.39 -11.47
C ARG A 76 -12.29 -1.37 -10.46
N LEU A 77 -11.56 -1.60 -9.37
CA LEU A 77 -11.89 -2.55 -8.32
C LEU A 77 -11.80 -1.85 -6.95
N GLN A 78 -12.66 -2.26 -6.01
CA GLN A 78 -12.54 -1.83 -4.62
C GLN A 78 -11.45 -2.60 -3.85
N HIS A 79 -11.04 -3.77 -4.35
CA HIS A 79 -9.98 -4.61 -3.81
C HIS A 79 -9.02 -4.99 -4.93
N TYR A 80 -7.75 -4.66 -4.81
CA TYR A 80 -6.72 -4.89 -5.81
C TYR A 80 -5.35 -5.07 -5.13
N TYR A 81 -4.36 -5.51 -5.89
CA TYR A 81 -3.03 -5.77 -5.38
C TYR A 81 -2.03 -4.69 -5.81
N GLN A 82 -1.26 -4.23 -4.86
CA GLN A 82 -0.08 -3.41 -5.13
C GLN A 82 1.18 -4.23 -4.83
N PHE A 83 2.19 -4.12 -5.70
CA PHE A 83 3.53 -4.55 -5.34
C PHE A 83 4.28 -3.33 -4.83
N GLN A 84 4.80 -3.44 -3.62
CA GLN A 84 5.41 -2.35 -2.88
C GLN A 84 6.90 -2.62 -2.69
N VAL A 85 7.73 -1.59 -2.91
CA VAL A 85 9.16 -1.61 -2.61
C VAL A 85 9.50 -0.38 -1.79
N LEU A 86 10.34 -0.54 -0.78
CA LEU A 86 10.94 0.57 -0.04
C LEU A 86 12.42 0.31 0.13
N MET A 87 13.26 1.26 -0.28
CA MET A 87 14.70 1.24 -0.07
C MET A 87 15.15 2.51 0.66
N LYS A 88 15.78 2.35 1.81
CA LYS A 88 16.28 3.42 2.65
C LYS A 88 17.75 3.17 3.10
N PRO A 89 18.71 4.05 2.81
CA PRO A 89 18.53 5.21 1.94
C PRO A 89 18.16 4.82 0.52
N SER A 90 17.53 5.73 -0.21
CA SER A 90 17.26 5.52 -1.63
C SER A 90 18.59 5.33 -2.37
N PRO A 91 18.78 4.25 -3.15
CA PRO A 91 19.98 4.07 -3.96
C PRO A 91 20.03 5.12 -5.09
N PRO A 92 21.24 5.56 -5.49
CA PRO A 92 21.38 6.60 -6.53
C PRO A 92 20.90 6.15 -7.92
N ASP A 93 20.87 4.85 -8.17
CA ASP A 93 20.43 4.17 -9.40
C ASP A 93 19.00 3.61 -9.31
N PHE A 94 18.16 4.15 -8.40
CA PHE A 94 16.84 3.59 -8.11
C PHE A 94 15.90 3.62 -9.33
N GLN A 95 16.04 4.60 -10.22
CA GLN A 95 15.30 4.63 -11.48
C GLN A 95 15.73 3.50 -12.43
N ASP A 96 17.04 3.20 -12.52
CA ASP A 96 17.56 2.11 -13.34
C ASP A 96 17.09 0.75 -12.78
N LEU A 97 17.10 0.59 -11.46
CA LEU A 97 16.54 -0.59 -10.80
C LEU A 97 15.04 -0.75 -11.10
N TYR A 98 14.29 0.35 -11.10
CA TYR A 98 12.88 0.31 -11.48
C TYR A 98 12.69 -0.14 -12.93
N LEU A 99 13.43 0.46 -13.88
CA LEU A 99 13.35 0.06 -15.30
C LEU A 99 13.74 -1.41 -15.50
N GLY A 100 14.79 -1.88 -14.83
CA GLY A 100 15.15 -3.30 -14.81
C GLY A 100 14.05 -4.22 -14.29
N SER A 101 13.25 -3.76 -13.33
CA SER A 101 12.09 -4.50 -12.84
C SER A 101 10.97 -4.62 -13.87
N LEU A 102 10.77 -3.60 -14.71
CA LEU A 102 9.82 -3.65 -15.81
C LEU A 102 10.29 -4.66 -16.90
N GLU A 103 11.58 -4.67 -17.21
CA GLU A 103 12.17 -5.66 -18.11
C GLU A 103 12.01 -7.10 -17.58
N ALA A 104 12.18 -7.30 -16.28
CA ALA A 104 12.00 -8.61 -15.63
C ALA A 104 10.58 -9.17 -15.79
N ILE A 105 9.58 -8.30 -15.89
CA ILE A 105 8.18 -8.70 -16.14
C ILE A 105 7.78 -8.63 -17.61
N GLY A 106 8.72 -8.33 -18.51
CA GLY A 106 8.52 -8.41 -19.95
C GLY A 106 8.17 -7.09 -20.65
N ILE A 107 8.35 -5.95 -20.00
CA ILE A 107 8.23 -4.62 -20.60
C ILE A 107 9.63 -4.14 -20.99
N ASP A 108 9.96 -4.22 -22.29
CA ASP A 108 11.22 -3.73 -22.83
C ASP A 108 11.14 -2.20 -23.05
N SER A 109 11.94 -1.45 -22.31
CA SER A 109 11.99 0.02 -22.39
C SER A 109 12.40 0.56 -23.76
N ASN A 110 13.01 -0.28 -24.64
CA ASN A 110 13.33 0.10 -26.01
C ASN A 110 12.13 -0.02 -26.95
N LEU A 111 11.10 -0.77 -26.57
CA LEU A 111 9.91 -1.03 -27.39
C LEU A 111 8.67 -0.28 -26.91
N HIS A 112 8.71 0.24 -25.67
CA HIS A 112 7.60 0.91 -25.02
C HIS A 112 7.95 2.35 -24.65
N ASP A 113 6.97 3.25 -24.74
CA ASP A 113 7.11 4.65 -24.33
C ASP A 113 6.94 4.75 -22.79
N ILE A 114 8.06 4.74 -22.08
CA ILE A 114 8.07 4.89 -20.61
C ILE A 114 8.31 6.37 -20.26
N ARG A 115 7.36 6.96 -19.54
CA ARG A 115 7.43 8.38 -19.13
C ARG A 115 7.34 8.48 -17.63
N PHE A 116 8.23 9.30 -17.06
CA PHE A 116 8.19 9.75 -15.68
C PHE A 116 7.51 11.13 -15.68
N VAL A 117 6.26 11.18 -15.26
CA VAL A 117 5.46 12.40 -15.17
C VAL A 117 5.51 12.92 -13.75
N GLU A 118 6.01 14.13 -13.56
CA GLU A 118 6.17 14.74 -12.24
C GLU A 118 4.83 14.71 -11.46
N ASP A 119 4.88 14.14 -10.26
CA ASP A 119 3.76 14.05 -9.34
C ASP A 119 4.27 14.07 -7.89
N ASP A 120 3.86 15.10 -7.16
CA ASP A 120 4.15 15.21 -5.73
C ASP A 120 3.10 14.40 -4.95
N TRP A 121 3.46 13.17 -4.66
CA TRP A 121 2.59 12.25 -3.94
C TRP A 121 2.33 12.70 -2.50
N GLU A 122 1.08 12.61 -2.07
CA GLU A 122 0.71 12.84 -0.68
C GLU A 122 -0.36 11.87 -0.16
N SER A 123 -0.29 11.58 1.13
CA SER A 123 -1.33 10.88 1.89
C SER A 123 -1.79 11.74 3.07
N PRO A 124 -2.92 12.43 2.94
CA PRO A 124 -3.43 13.32 3.98
C PRO A 124 -3.68 12.62 5.32
N THR A 125 -4.10 11.36 5.32
CA THR A 125 -4.37 10.57 6.53
C THR A 125 -3.12 10.08 7.24
N LEU A 126 -2.02 9.86 6.51
CA LEU A 126 -0.72 9.52 7.10
C LEU A 126 0.11 10.75 7.48
N GLY A 127 -0.28 11.94 7.01
CA GLY A 127 0.58 13.12 7.11
C GLY A 127 1.92 12.88 6.40
N ALA A 128 1.86 12.21 5.26
CA ALA A 128 3.03 11.83 4.47
C ALA A 128 2.98 12.49 3.11
N TRP A 129 4.16 12.86 2.60
CA TRP A 129 4.33 13.35 1.24
C TRP A 129 5.74 13.08 0.73
N GLY A 130 5.89 13.10 -0.59
CA GLY A 130 7.17 12.91 -1.25
C GLY A 130 7.18 13.45 -2.67
N LEU A 131 8.38 13.72 -3.17
CA LEU A 131 8.63 14.12 -4.55
C LEU A 131 8.74 12.88 -5.43
N GLY A 132 8.26 12.95 -6.68
CA GLY A 132 8.41 11.81 -7.56
C GLY A 132 7.64 11.91 -8.86
N TRP A 133 7.19 10.76 -9.32
CA TRP A 133 6.56 10.62 -10.62
C TRP A 133 5.47 9.56 -10.62
N GLU A 134 4.40 9.82 -11.35
CA GLU A 134 3.64 8.75 -11.98
C GLU A 134 4.45 8.17 -13.13
N VAL A 135 4.61 6.86 -13.19
CA VAL A 135 5.26 6.22 -14.35
C VAL A 135 4.20 5.69 -15.29
N TRP A 136 4.27 6.16 -16.52
CA TRP A 136 3.34 5.81 -17.60
C TRP A 136 4.03 4.92 -18.62
N CYS A 137 3.34 3.87 -19.05
CA CYS A 137 3.76 2.97 -20.13
C CYS A 137 2.73 3.04 -21.24
N ASP A 138 3.14 3.49 -22.44
CA ASP A 138 2.29 3.66 -23.62
C ASP A 138 0.97 4.42 -23.33
N GLY A 139 1.05 5.44 -22.49
CA GLY A 139 -0.09 6.29 -22.13
C GLY A 139 -0.96 5.76 -20.98
N MET A 140 -0.57 4.70 -20.28
CA MET A 140 -1.24 4.19 -19.10
C MET A 140 -0.32 4.29 -17.88
N GLU A 141 -0.79 4.91 -16.80
CA GLU A 141 -0.12 4.91 -15.49
C GLU A 141 0.00 3.47 -14.97
N VAL A 142 1.22 3.03 -14.69
CA VAL A 142 1.52 1.66 -14.23
C VAL A 142 2.12 1.60 -12.82
N SER A 143 2.75 2.69 -12.36
CA SER A 143 3.42 2.74 -11.07
C SER A 143 3.48 4.17 -10.53
N GLN A 144 3.53 4.28 -9.21
CA GLN A 144 3.95 5.48 -8.49
C GLN A 144 5.38 5.29 -8.00
N PHE A 145 6.22 6.29 -8.23
CA PHE A 145 7.61 6.36 -7.78
C PHE A 145 7.79 7.57 -6.88
N THR A 146 8.17 7.37 -5.60
CA THR A 146 8.18 8.44 -4.61
C THR A 146 9.47 8.46 -3.79
N TYR A 147 10.05 9.64 -3.60
CA TYR A 147 11.09 9.89 -2.60
C TYR A 147 10.44 10.55 -1.38
N PHE A 148 10.28 9.80 -0.30
CA PHE A 148 9.63 10.31 0.91
C PHE A 148 10.39 11.48 1.51
N GLN A 149 9.69 12.60 1.69
CA GLN A 149 10.19 13.78 2.36
C GLN A 149 9.71 13.82 3.82
N GLN A 150 8.45 13.43 4.05
CA GLN A 150 7.84 13.48 5.37
C GLN A 150 6.87 12.32 5.59
N VAL A 151 6.81 11.79 6.81
CA VAL A 151 5.82 10.80 7.27
C VAL A 151 5.41 11.13 8.70
N GLY A 152 4.11 11.23 8.97
CA GLY A 152 3.58 11.58 10.28
C GLY A 152 4.05 12.94 10.80
N GLY A 153 4.38 13.86 9.89
CA GLY A 153 4.93 15.18 10.22
C GLY A 153 6.42 15.19 10.56
N HIS A 154 7.14 14.06 10.41
CA HIS A 154 8.59 13.97 10.62
C HIS A 154 9.33 13.87 9.28
N ASP A 155 10.43 14.60 9.15
CA ASP A 155 11.29 14.52 7.98
C ASP A 155 11.95 13.13 7.88
N CYS A 156 11.98 12.59 6.68
CA CYS A 156 12.63 11.32 6.36
C CYS A 156 14.13 11.56 6.12
N ASN A 157 14.95 11.15 7.07
CA ASN A 157 16.39 11.26 6.96
C ASN A 157 17.08 9.96 7.44
N PRO A 158 17.73 9.21 6.52
CA PRO A 158 17.87 9.47 5.08
C PRO A 158 16.55 9.31 4.32
N VAL A 159 16.45 9.99 3.16
CA VAL A 159 15.31 9.84 2.23
C VAL A 159 15.24 8.40 1.74
N SER A 160 14.05 7.85 1.74
CA SER A 160 13.76 6.55 1.14
C SER A 160 13.09 6.68 -0.23
N GLY A 161 13.40 5.76 -1.13
CA GLY A 161 12.68 5.58 -2.37
C GLY A 161 11.60 4.51 -2.20
N GLU A 162 10.40 4.83 -2.66
CA GLU A 162 9.24 3.93 -2.69
C GLU A 162 8.81 3.68 -4.13
N LEU A 163 8.44 2.43 -4.43
CA LEU A 163 7.76 2.06 -5.66
C LEU A 163 6.45 1.36 -5.33
N THR A 164 5.38 1.80 -5.98
CA THR A 164 4.06 1.18 -5.88
C THR A 164 3.58 0.80 -7.27
N TYR A 165 3.58 -0.49 -7.59
CA TYR A 165 3.09 -1.02 -8.86
C TYR A 165 1.60 -1.38 -8.72
N GLY A 166 0.77 -0.91 -9.64
CA GLY A 166 -0.61 -1.38 -9.80
C GLY A 166 -0.63 -2.71 -10.53
N LEU A 167 -0.66 -3.83 -9.80
CA LEU A 167 -0.44 -5.16 -10.38
C LEU A 167 -1.46 -5.53 -11.44
N GLU A 168 -2.74 -5.22 -11.24
CA GLU A 168 -3.79 -5.53 -12.21
C GLU A 168 -3.61 -4.75 -13.51
N ARG A 169 -3.30 -3.45 -13.44
CA ARG A 169 -3.03 -2.63 -14.64
C ARG A 169 -1.84 -3.14 -15.43
N LEU A 170 -0.71 -3.39 -14.74
CA LEU A 170 0.47 -3.99 -15.36
C LEU A 170 0.16 -5.33 -16.00
N ALA A 171 -0.53 -6.20 -15.30
CA ALA A 171 -0.87 -7.53 -15.79
C ALA A 171 -1.82 -7.49 -16.98
N MET A 172 -2.85 -6.63 -16.96
CA MET A 172 -3.74 -6.43 -18.10
C MET A 172 -2.96 -5.98 -19.33
N TYR A 173 -2.03 -5.04 -19.14
CA TYR A 173 -1.18 -4.54 -20.22
C TYR A 173 -0.28 -5.64 -20.79
N ILE A 174 0.48 -6.34 -19.94
CA ILE A 174 1.44 -7.38 -20.36
C ILE A 174 0.73 -8.57 -21.01
N LEU A 175 -0.44 -8.96 -20.47
CA LEU A 175 -1.21 -10.12 -20.97
C LEU A 175 -2.15 -9.77 -22.13
N GLY A 176 -2.27 -8.49 -22.50
CA GLY A 176 -3.10 -8.03 -23.60
C GLY A 176 -4.60 -8.24 -23.37
N VAL A 177 -5.07 -8.11 -22.12
CA VAL A 177 -6.49 -8.24 -21.77
C VAL A 177 -7.13 -6.90 -21.48
N SER A 178 -8.36 -6.69 -21.94
CA SER A 178 -9.11 -5.44 -21.78
C SER A 178 -10.04 -5.43 -20.58
N ASN A 179 -10.24 -6.58 -19.93
CA ASN A 179 -11.07 -6.72 -18.73
C ASN A 179 -10.30 -7.55 -17.69
N VAL A 180 -10.13 -6.99 -16.50
CA VAL A 180 -9.41 -7.64 -15.40
C VAL A 180 -10.01 -9.00 -15.04
N MET A 181 -11.33 -9.16 -15.15
CA MET A 181 -12.01 -10.43 -14.82
C MET A 181 -11.66 -11.57 -15.78
N ASP A 182 -11.22 -11.24 -17.00
CA ASP A 182 -10.80 -12.24 -18.00
C ASP A 182 -9.31 -12.62 -17.92
N MET A 183 -8.56 -11.93 -17.08
CA MET A 183 -7.12 -12.13 -16.93
C MET A 183 -6.81 -13.54 -16.37
N PRO A 184 -5.90 -14.33 -16.99
CA PRO A 184 -5.42 -15.56 -16.39
C PRO A 184 -4.76 -15.29 -15.04
N PHE A 185 -5.30 -15.88 -13.97
CA PHE A 185 -4.74 -15.70 -12.63
C PHE A 185 -3.53 -16.60 -12.41
N ASN A 186 -3.69 -17.90 -12.69
CA ASN A 186 -2.61 -18.88 -12.68
C ASN A 186 -2.29 -19.34 -14.11
N HIS A 187 -1.24 -20.15 -14.23
CA HIS A 187 -0.75 -20.58 -15.54
C HIS A 187 -1.86 -21.30 -16.35
N PRO A 188 -2.07 -20.95 -17.65
CA PRO A 188 -3.14 -21.53 -18.49
C PRO A 188 -3.08 -23.05 -18.65
N LYS A 189 -1.89 -23.66 -18.44
CA LYS A 189 -1.68 -25.11 -18.44
C LYS A 189 -1.72 -25.75 -17.05
N ALA A 190 -2.16 -25.02 -16.02
CA ALA A 190 -2.33 -25.56 -14.68
C ALA A 190 -3.38 -26.67 -14.67
N ARG A 191 -3.35 -27.53 -13.65
CA ARG A 191 -4.36 -28.57 -13.48
C ARG A 191 -5.79 -28.00 -13.40
N THR A 192 -5.92 -26.82 -12.82
CA THR A 192 -7.16 -26.03 -12.75
C THR A 192 -6.84 -24.59 -13.13
N PRO A 193 -6.96 -24.22 -14.43
CA PRO A 193 -6.78 -22.84 -14.84
C PRO A 193 -7.89 -21.97 -14.24
N LEU A 194 -7.51 -20.82 -13.68
CA LEU A 194 -8.43 -19.84 -13.08
C LEU A 194 -8.21 -18.48 -13.71
N LYS A 195 -9.29 -17.76 -13.94
CA LYS A 195 -9.27 -16.34 -14.25
C LYS A 195 -9.37 -15.52 -12.97
N TYR A 196 -8.98 -14.25 -13.05
CA TYR A 196 -9.13 -13.29 -11.96
C TYR A 196 -10.60 -13.19 -11.51
N GLY A 197 -11.53 -13.16 -12.45
CA GLY A 197 -12.96 -13.13 -12.17
C GLY A 197 -13.50 -14.37 -11.44
N ASP A 198 -12.93 -15.55 -11.67
CA ASP A 198 -13.33 -16.78 -10.97
C ASP A 198 -13.06 -16.68 -9.47
N ILE A 199 -12.09 -15.85 -9.07
CA ILE A 199 -11.68 -15.67 -7.68
C ILE A 199 -12.35 -14.45 -7.06
N PHE A 200 -12.42 -13.31 -7.78
CA PHE A 200 -12.71 -12.03 -7.17
C PHE A 200 -14.03 -11.37 -7.59
N LYS A 201 -14.71 -11.83 -8.67
CA LYS A 201 -15.91 -11.16 -9.16
C LYS A 201 -17.02 -11.11 -8.10
N GLN A 202 -17.31 -12.25 -7.48
CA GLN A 202 -18.31 -12.30 -6.41
C GLN A 202 -17.93 -11.38 -5.24
N THR A 203 -16.66 -11.38 -4.85
CA THR A 203 -16.15 -10.52 -3.77
C THR A 203 -16.33 -9.04 -4.11
N GLU A 204 -16.07 -8.62 -5.36
CA GLU A 204 -16.29 -7.24 -5.81
C GLU A 204 -17.77 -6.85 -5.77
N GLU A 205 -18.67 -7.74 -6.17
CA GLU A 205 -20.12 -7.52 -6.10
C GLU A 205 -20.59 -7.35 -4.65
N GLU A 206 -20.19 -8.24 -3.76
CA GLU A 206 -20.60 -8.27 -2.36
C GLU A 206 -20.04 -7.08 -1.59
N TYR A 207 -18.74 -6.78 -1.72
CA TYR A 207 -18.13 -5.63 -1.04
C TYR A 207 -18.61 -4.28 -1.59
N SER A 208 -18.93 -4.17 -2.89
CA SER A 208 -19.55 -2.96 -3.41
C SER A 208 -20.91 -2.71 -2.75
N ARG A 209 -21.75 -3.76 -2.63
CA ARG A 209 -23.04 -3.67 -1.90
C ARG A 209 -22.83 -3.35 -0.43
N TRP A 210 -21.86 -3.98 0.23
CA TRP A 210 -21.51 -3.67 1.61
C TRP A 210 -21.14 -2.20 1.74
N ASN A 211 -20.18 -1.74 0.94
CA ASN A 211 -19.62 -0.39 1.03
C ASN A 211 -20.64 0.71 0.72
N PHE A 212 -21.58 0.49 -0.25
CA PHE A 212 -22.49 1.53 -0.69
C PHE A 212 -23.89 1.41 -0.10
N ASP A 213 -24.36 0.19 0.18
CA ASP A 213 -25.79 -0.04 0.43
C ASP A 213 -26.08 -0.59 1.83
N ILE A 214 -25.28 -1.55 2.34
CA ILE A 214 -25.67 -2.40 3.47
C ILE A 214 -24.99 -2.03 4.78
N ALA A 215 -23.72 -1.57 4.76
CA ALA A 215 -22.94 -1.34 5.99
C ALA A 215 -23.72 -0.45 6.97
N ASN A 216 -23.85 -0.92 8.21
CA ASN A 216 -24.55 -0.18 9.27
C ASN A 216 -23.70 1.02 9.71
N THR A 217 -24.18 2.21 9.40
CA THR A 217 -23.44 3.45 9.63
C THR A 217 -23.29 3.81 11.10
N GLU A 218 -24.28 3.55 11.95
CA GLU A 218 -24.19 3.80 13.40
C GLU A 218 -23.10 2.91 14.04
N THR A 219 -23.03 1.65 13.60
CA THR A 219 -21.97 0.74 14.02
C THR A 219 -20.60 1.22 13.56
N LEU A 220 -20.47 1.69 12.32
CA LEU A 220 -19.21 2.20 11.77
C LEU A 220 -18.73 3.45 12.52
N PHE A 221 -19.63 4.40 12.81
CA PHE A 221 -19.26 5.58 13.61
C PHE A 221 -18.74 5.19 14.99
N ARG A 222 -19.44 4.29 15.71
CA ARG A 222 -19.00 3.78 17.00
C ARG A 222 -17.65 3.07 16.92
N GLN A 223 -17.45 2.19 15.93
CA GLN A 223 -16.18 1.47 15.72
C GLN A 223 -15.02 2.42 15.42
N PHE A 224 -15.29 3.50 14.67
CA PHE A 224 -14.27 4.53 14.43
C PHE A 224 -13.82 5.18 15.74
N ASP A 225 -14.78 5.61 16.55
CA ASP A 225 -14.50 6.26 17.86
C ASP A 225 -13.78 5.30 18.82
N GLU A 226 -14.19 4.02 18.85
CA GLU A 226 -13.55 2.97 19.64
C GLU A 226 -12.09 2.74 19.21
N ALA A 227 -11.82 2.64 17.89
CA ALA A 227 -10.48 2.47 17.36
C ALA A 227 -9.58 3.68 17.66
N GLU A 228 -10.11 4.90 17.51
CA GLU A 228 -9.38 6.13 17.87
C GLU A 228 -9.02 6.16 19.35
N GLN A 229 -9.99 5.90 20.24
CA GLN A 229 -9.78 5.89 21.69
C GLN A 229 -8.77 4.82 22.10
N GLU A 230 -8.85 3.62 21.53
CA GLU A 230 -7.93 2.53 21.82
C GLU A 230 -6.50 2.86 21.35
N CYS A 231 -6.34 3.45 20.16
CA CYS A 231 -5.04 3.92 19.68
C CYS A 231 -4.39 4.89 20.69
N LEU A 232 -5.14 5.89 21.13
CA LEU A 232 -4.67 6.89 22.09
C LEU A 232 -4.38 6.27 23.47
N SER A 233 -5.23 5.37 23.93
CA SER A 233 -5.06 4.64 25.18
C SER A 233 -3.77 3.83 25.19
N ILE A 234 -3.50 3.06 24.12
CA ILE A 234 -2.28 2.24 23.98
C ILE A 234 -1.03 3.13 24.02
N LEU A 235 -1.03 4.24 23.29
CA LEU A 235 0.12 5.15 23.25
C LEU A 235 0.38 5.87 24.57
N SER A 236 -0.64 6.06 25.41
CA SER A 236 -0.53 6.71 26.71
C SER A 236 -0.07 5.76 27.83
N GLN A 237 -0.08 4.45 27.62
CA GLN A 237 0.29 3.48 28.64
C GLN A 237 1.79 3.48 28.92
N GLU A 238 2.14 3.64 30.19
CA GLU A 238 3.49 3.39 30.67
C GLU A 238 3.69 1.88 30.88
N THR A 239 4.34 1.24 29.92
CA THR A 239 4.65 -0.19 29.98
C THR A 239 6.14 -0.38 30.12
N SER A 240 6.57 -1.25 31.03
CA SER A 240 7.98 -1.59 31.19
C SER A 240 8.21 -3.08 31.01
N ASP A 241 9.38 -3.42 30.46
CA ASP A 241 9.85 -4.80 30.37
C ASP A 241 10.11 -5.32 31.79
N PRO A 242 9.44 -6.40 32.23
CA PRO A 242 9.61 -6.95 33.59
C PRO A 242 11.02 -7.41 33.91
N LYS A 243 11.83 -7.73 32.90
CA LYS A 243 13.21 -8.24 33.04
C LYS A 243 14.24 -7.12 33.09
N SER A 244 14.07 -6.08 32.27
CA SER A 244 15.07 -5.01 32.12
C SER A 244 14.66 -3.70 32.79
N GLY A 245 13.38 -3.54 33.20
CA GLY A 245 12.81 -2.31 33.73
C GLY A 245 12.73 -1.17 32.69
N LYS A 246 12.99 -1.44 31.41
CA LYS A 246 12.99 -0.43 30.36
C LYS A 246 11.56 -0.16 29.89
N ASN A 247 11.26 1.11 29.62
CA ASN A 247 9.97 1.47 29.02
C ASN A 247 9.85 0.88 27.61
N ILE A 248 8.69 0.26 27.35
CA ILE A 248 8.28 -0.28 26.04
C ILE A 248 7.21 0.65 25.49
N THR A 249 7.46 1.18 24.30
CA THR A 249 6.47 1.96 23.56
C THR A 249 5.66 1.03 22.67
N MET A 250 4.34 0.99 22.85
CA MET A 250 3.42 0.07 22.19
C MET A 250 2.96 0.63 20.83
N VAL A 251 3.90 0.84 19.88
CA VAL A 251 3.62 1.51 18.61
C VAL A 251 2.78 0.66 17.66
N HIS A 252 3.18 -0.60 17.42
CA HIS A 252 2.50 -1.43 16.42
C HIS A 252 1.03 -1.71 16.77
N PRO A 253 0.67 -2.11 18.00
CA PRO A 253 -0.74 -2.26 18.36
C PRO A 253 -1.55 -0.97 18.24
N ALA A 254 -0.94 0.19 18.55
CA ALA A 254 -1.59 1.48 18.36
C ALA A 254 -1.78 1.82 16.88
N TYR A 255 -0.77 1.53 16.06
CA TYR A 255 -0.84 1.74 14.62
C TYR A 255 -1.92 0.86 13.97
N ASP A 256 -2.11 -0.39 14.42
CA ASP A 256 -3.22 -1.24 13.98
C ASP A 256 -4.59 -0.57 14.21
N GLN A 257 -4.78 0.10 15.36
CA GLN A 257 -6.02 0.83 15.63
C GLN A 257 -6.16 2.09 14.75
N CYS A 258 -5.06 2.79 14.48
CA CYS A 258 -5.04 3.90 13.53
C CYS A 258 -5.48 3.43 12.13
N ILE A 259 -4.98 2.28 11.66
CA ILE A 259 -5.34 1.69 10.36
C ILE A 259 -6.80 1.25 10.33
N LYS A 260 -7.33 0.66 11.42
CA LYS A 260 -8.77 0.36 11.53
C LYS A 260 -9.61 1.62 11.38
N ALA A 261 -9.28 2.68 12.12
CA ALA A 261 -9.98 3.97 12.02
C ALA A 261 -9.95 4.51 10.57
N SER A 262 -8.80 4.43 9.89
CA SER A 262 -8.64 4.84 8.50
C SER A 262 -9.55 4.03 7.56
N HIS A 263 -9.62 2.71 7.71
CA HIS A 263 -10.47 1.86 6.87
C HIS A 263 -11.95 2.13 7.11
N ILE A 264 -12.37 2.25 8.37
CA ILE A 264 -13.76 2.56 8.74
C ILE A 264 -14.17 3.93 8.15
N PHE A 265 -13.31 4.93 8.23
CA PHE A 265 -13.53 6.23 7.58
C PHE A 265 -13.77 6.08 6.08
N ASN A 266 -12.98 5.25 5.37
CA ASN A 266 -13.16 5.02 3.94
C ASN A 266 -14.51 4.35 3.62
N ILE A 267 -15.05 3.50 4.50
CA ILE A 267 -16.38 2.91 4.33
C ILE A 267 -17.45 3.98 4.58
N LEU A 268 -17.33 4.80 5.61
CA LEU A 268 -18.26 5.90 5.88
C LEU A 268 -18.31 6.91 4.71
N ASP A 269 -17.16 7.21 4.12
CA ASP A 269 -17.04 8.07 2.92
C ASP A 269 -17.76 7.42 1.72
N ALA A 270 -17.56 6.13 1.49
CA ALA A 270 -18.25 5.36 0.45
C ALA A 270 -19.77 5.32 0.66
N ARG A 271 -20.24 5.19 1.90
CA ARG A 271 -21.65 5.26 2.29
C ARG A 271 -22.27 6.65 2.09
N SER A 272 -21.45 7.66 1.76
CA SER A 272 -21.91 9.06 1.58
C SER A 272 -22.66 9.62 2.81
N VAL A 273 -22.32 9.17 4.01
CA VAL A 273 -22.95 9.62 5.27
C VAL A 273 -22.12 10.69 5.99
N ILE A 274 -21.02 11.10 5.37
CA ILE A 274 -20.12 12.15 5.86
C ILE A 274 -20.17 13.31 4.88
N SER A 275 -20.46 14.51 5.36
CA SER A 275 -20.39 15.74 4.55
C SER A 275 -18.94 16.08 4.20
N VAL A 276 -18.76 16.96 3.20
CA VAL A 276 -17.41 17.43 2.80
C VAL A 276 -16.62 18.03 3.97
N THR A 277 -17.31 18.80 4.83
CA THR A 277 -16.66 19.40 6.02
C THR A 277 -16.28 18.34 7.05
N GLU A 278 -17.17 17.40 7.32
CA GLU A 278 -16.89 16.29 8.24
C GLU A 278 -15.75 15.39 7.71
N ARG A 279 -15.70 15.17 6.40
CA ARG A 279 -14.63 14.41 5.75
C ARG A 279 -13.25 14.98 6.10
N GLN A 280 -13.09 16.30 6.06
CA GLN A 280 -11.83 16.95 6.45
C GLN A 280 -11.53 16.75 7.94
N ALA A 281 -12.55 16.78 8.81
CA ALA A 281 -12.39 16.51 10.23
C ALA A 281 -11.92 15.06 10.48
N TYR A 282 -12.53 14.06 9.82
CA TYR A 282 -12.11 12.65 9.92
C TYR A 282 -10.67 12.43 9.41
N ILE A 283 -10.30 13.03 8.27
CA ILE A 283 -8.92 13.01 7.78
C ILE A 283 -7.97 13.58 8.84
N GLY A 284 -8.34 14.68 9.47
CA GLY A 284 -7.55 15.29 10.55
C GLY A 284 -7.40 14.38 11.77
N ARG A 285 -8.47 13.67 12.17
CA ARG A 285 -8.44 12.69 13.27
C ARG A 285 -7.47 11.55 12.96
N VAL A 286 -7.61 10.89 11.81
CA VAL A 286 -6.72 9.79 11.41
C VAL A 286 -5.27 10.27 11.28
N ARG A 287 -5.03 11.46 10.70
CA ARG A 287 -3.70 12.09 10.64
C ARG A 287 -3.12 12.30 12.03
N GLY A 288 -3.93 12.74 12.99
CA GLY A 288 -3.53 12.92 14.39
C GLY A 288 -3.05 11.61 15.03
N LEU A 289 -3.74 10.50 14.76
CA LEU A 289 -3.34 9.16 15.22
C LEU A 289 -2.04 8.71 14.56
N ALA A 290 -1.94 8.84 13.23
CA ALA A 290 -0.73 8.47 12.48
C ALA A 290 0.49 9.25 12.96
N LYS A 291 0.32 10.57 13.22
CA LYS A 291 1.37 11.41 13.79
C LYS A 291 1.82 10.90 15.16
N GLN A 292 0.90 10.60 16.08
CA GLN A 292 1.26 10.10 17.40
C GLN A 292 1.96 8.72 17.34
N CYS A 293 1.54 7.84 16.42
CA CYS A 293 2.25 6.60 16.17
C CYS A 293 3.67 6.84 15.63
N ALA A 294 3.86 7.82 14.75
CA ALA A 294 5.17 8.21 14.25
C ALA A 294 6.06 8.82 15.36
N ASP A 295 5.49 9.74 16.17
CA ASP A 295 6.16 10.32 17.35
C ASP A 295 6.67 9.22 18.29
N ALA A 296 5.83 8.22 18.54
CA ALA A 296 6.16 7.08 19.39
C ALA A 296 7.22 6.17 18.74
N PHE A 297 7.12 5.93 17.41
CA PHE A 297 8.05 5.05 16.68
C PHE A 297 9.49 5.57 16.71
N ILE A 298 9.71 6.85 16.48
CA ILE A 298 11.07 7.44 16.50
C ILE A 298 11.75 7.29 17.86
N LEU A 299 10.99 7.13 18.94
CA LEU A 299 11.51 6.89 20.28
C LEU A 299 11.88 5.43 20.56
N THR A 300 11.60 4.52 19.64
CA THR A 300 11.95 3.11 19.74
C THR A 300 13.37 2.84 19.20
N PRO A 301 13.99 1.69 19.56
CA PRO A 301 15.25 1.26 18.95
C PRO A 301 15.13 1.09 17.42
N ALA A 302 13.96 0.71 16.90
CA ALA A 302 13.70 0.61 15.46
C ALA A 302 13.67 1.98 14.77
N GLY A 303 13.09 2.98 15.44
CA GLY A 303 13.06 4.39 14.99
C GLY A 303 14.36 5.16 15.16
N GLY A 304 15.39 4.54 15.77
CA GLY A 304 16.73 5.12 15.84
C GLY A 304 17.13 5.73 17.19
N LYS A 305 16.27 5.63 18.21
CA LYS A 305 16.66 6.05 19.56
C LYS A 305 17.86 5.22 20.00
N VAL A 306 19.03 5.85 20.10
CA VAL A 306 20.20 5.26 20.71
C VAL A 306 19.96 5.16 22.23
N LYS A 307 20.27 4.02 22.81
CA LYS A 307 20.13 3.78 24.25
C LYS A 307 21.17 4.54 25.05
#